data_0b3067002d99fbeabd2ec38e1d6ab03f
#
_entry.id   0b3067002d99fbeabd2ec38e1d6ab03f
#
_cell.length_a   1.000
_cell.length_b   1.000
_cell.length_c   1.000
_cell.angle_alpha   90.00
_cell.angle_beta   90.00
_cell.angle_gamma   90.00
#
_symmetry.space_group_name_H-M   'P 1'
#
loop_
_entity.id
_entity.type
_entity.pdbx_description
1 polymer ?
#
loop_
_entity_poly.entity_id
_entity_poly.type
_entity_poly.pdbx_seq_one_letter_code
_entity_poly.pdbx_strand_id
1 'polypeptide(L)'
;MDMQELGNLIATTRKKLKLTQADLAQQAAIGRVTLSLIENNKIAEIGITKIIRLCELLSLEFTVRPKSARPTLQQLLAEKNHHG
;
A
#
# COMPACT_ATOMS: atom_id res chain seq x y z
N MET A 1 -7.70 0.86 3.81
CA MET A 1 -7.31 0.26 2.53
C MET A 1 -6.96 -1.19 2.75
N ASP A 2 -7.43 -2.06 1.91
CA ASP A 2 -7.07 -3.47 1.98
C ASP A 2 -6.20 -3.82 0.79
N MET A 3 -5.82 -5.09 0.69
CA MET A 3 -4.89 -5.51 -0.37
C MET A 3 -5.51 -5.38 -1.75
N GLN A 4 -6.81 -5.56 -1.86
CA GLN A 4 -7.48 -5.42 -3.14
C GLN A 4 -7.45 -3.97 -3.61
N GLU A 5 -7.72 -3.05 -2.69
CA GLU A 5 -7.67 -1.63 -3.02
C GLU A 5 -6.25 -1.21 -3.38
N LEU A 6 -5.27 -1.73 -2.66
CA LEU A 6 -3.89 -1.42 -2.94
C LEU A 6 -3.50 -1.90 -4.33
N GLY A 7 -3.85 -3.13 -4.68
CA GLY A 7 -3.53 -3.66 -6.00
C GLY A 7 -4.20 -2.87 -7.11
N ASN A 8 -5.47 -2.50 -6.89
CA ASN A 8 -6.19 -1.71 -7.88
C ASN A 8 -5.57 -0.33 -8.06
N LEU A 9 -5.17 0.30 -6.96
CA LEU A 9 -4.55 1.61 -7.03
C LEU A 9 -3.22 1.56 -7.77
N ILE A 10 -2.42 0.54 -7.49
CA ILE A 10 -1.16 0.37 -8.18
C ILE A 10 -1.39 0.20 -9.68
N ALA A 11 -2.33 -0.67 -10.05
CA ALA A 11 -2.58 -0.93 -11.47
C ALA A 11 -3.13 0.32 -12.16
N THR A 12 -4.06 1.01 -11.53
CA THR A 12 -4.66 2.18 -12.12
C THR A 12 -3.64 3.30 -12.29
N THR A 13 -2.83 3.53 -11.28
CA THR A 13 -1.81 4.57 -11.33
C THR A 13 -0.74 4.23 -12.38
N ARG A 14 -0.34 2.96 -12.42
CA ARG A 14 0.64 2.53 -13.42
C ARG A 14 0.13 2.83 -14.82
N LYS A 15 -1.13 2.50 -15.08
CA LYS A 15 -1.71 2.73 -16.41
C LYS A 15 -1.82 4.20 -16.72
N LYS A 16 -2.14 5.03 -15.74
CA LYS A 16 -2.19 6.47 -15.95
C LYS A 16 -0.84 7.02 -16.35
N LEU A 17 0.23 6.44 -15.81
CA LEU A 17 1.59 6.85 -16.15
C LEU A 17 2.09 6.16 -17.41
N LYS A 18 1.24 5.34 -18.02
CA LYS A 18 1.56 4.67 -19.28
C LYS A 18 2.75 3.73 -19.15
N LEU A 19 2.85 3.09 -18.00
CA LEU A 19 3.89 2.10 -17.77
C LEU A 19 3.31 0.72 -17.95
N THR A 20 4.09 -0.18 -18.54
CA THR A 20 3.70 -1.58 -18.57
C THR A 20 4.05 -2.24 -17.25
N GLN A 21 3.50 -3.42 -17.01
CA GLN A 21 3.89 -4.18 -15.83
C GLN A 21 5.39 -4.46 -15.86
N ALA A 22 5.92 -4.78 -17.04
CA ALA A 22 7.34 -5.06 -17.16
C ALA A 22 8.19 -3.85 -16.80
N ASP A 23 7.77 -2.66 -17.24
CA ASP A 23 8.48 -1.43 -16.91
C ASP A 23 8.53 -1.19 -15.41
N LEU A 24 7.36 -1.26 -14.78
CA LEU A 24 7.28 -0.98 -13.36
C LEU A 24 8.01 -2.04 -12.55
N ALA A 25 7.86 -3.30 -12.92
CA ALA A 25 8.51 -4.38 -12.21
C ALA A 25 10.03 -4.22 -12.27
N GLN A 26 10.54 -3.85 -13.43
CA GLN A 26 11.96 -3.65 -13.58
C GLN A 26 12.46 -2.52 -12.69
N GLN A 27 11.75 -1.39 -12.69
CA GLN A 27 12.14 -0.25 -11.87
C GLN A 27 12.04 -0.56 -10.38
N ALA A 28 11.07 -1.37 -10.01
CA ALA A 28 10.89 -1.73 -8.61
C ALA A 28 11.75 -2.92 -8.19
N ALA A 29 12.49 -3.50 -9.12
CA ALA A 29 13.33 -4.66 -8.87
C ALA A 29 12.53 -5.84 -8.31
N ILE A 30 11.37 -6.08 -8.89
CA ILE A 30 10.55 -7.24 -8.54
C ILE A 30 10.22 -7.97 -9.83
N GLY A 31 9.79 -9.21 -9.70
CA GLY A 31 9.41 -9.97 -10.87
C GLY A 31 8.10 -9.47 -11.46
N ARG A 32 7.97 -9.53 -12.77
CA ARG A 32 6.73 -9.12 -13.42
C ARG A 32 5.55 -9.96 -12.94
N VAL A 33 5.78 -11.25 -12.73
CA VAL A 33 4.74 -12.13 -12.23
C VAL A 33 4.28 -11.69 -10.84
N THR A 34 5.24 -11.30 -10.00
CA THR A 34 4.92 -10.83 -8.66
C THR A 34 4.07 -9.57 -8.74
N LEU A 35 4.44 -8.63 -9.60
CA LEU A 35 3.65 -7.41 -9.76
C LEU A 35 2.24 -7.72 -10.25
N SER A 36 2.13 -8.64 -11.20
CA SER A 36 0.83 -9.04 -11.70
C SER A 36 -0.03 -9.62 -10.58
N LEU A 37 0.56 -10.44 -9.73
CA LEU A 37 -0.18 -11.01 -8.61
C LEU A 37 -0.62 -9.95 -7.61
N ILE A 38 0.22 -8.95 -7.39
CA ILE A 38 -0.14 -7.84 -6.52
C ILE A 38 -1.32 -7.06 -7.08
N GLU A 39 -1.25 -6.72 -8.35
CA GLU A 39 -2.29 -5.93 -9.00
C GLU A 39 -3.61 -6.67 -9.06
N ASN A 40 -3.57 -7.98 -9.11
CA ASN A 40 -4.77 -8.79 -9.20
C ASN A 40 -5.20 -9.36 -7.86
N ASN A 41 -4.56 -8.93 -6.80
CA ASN A 41 -4.90 -9.37 -5.45
C ASN A 41 -4.83 -10.87 -5.29
N LYS A 42 -3.81 -11.48 -5.89
CA LYS A 42 -3.62 -12.92 -5.85
C LYS A 42 -2.47 -13.35 -4.97
N ILE A 43 -1.80 -12.42 -4.32
CA ILE A 43 -0.67 -12.74 -3.48
C ILE A 43 -1.07 -12.57 -2.03
N ALA A 44 -0.79 -13.58 -1.21
CA ALA A 44 -1.21 -13.57 0.19
C ALA A 44 -0.35 -12.67 1.05
N GLU A 45 0.93 -12.61 0.74
CA GLU A 45 1.85 -11.79 1.51
C GLU A 45 2.78 -11.06 0.59
N ILE A 46 3.12 -9.83 0.96
CA ILE A 46 4.07 -9.06 0.20
C ILE A 46 4.89 -8.25 1.18
N GLY A 47 6.19 -8.19 0.96
CA GLY A 47 7.05 -7.42 1.84
C GLY A 47 6.77 -5.94 1.74
N ILE A 48 6.77 -5.27 2.89
CA ILE A 48 6.47 -3.85 2.93
C ILE A 48 7.47 -3.01 2.15
N THR A 49 8.71 -3.47 2.06
CA THR A 49 9.72 -2.76 1.28
C THR A 49 9.30 -2.67 -0.19
N LYS A 50 8.71 -3.76 -0.71
CA LYS A 50 8.26 -3.75 -2.10
C LYS A 50 7.10 -2.79 -2.29
N ILE A 51 6.19 -2.75 -1.31
CA ILE A 51 5.05 -1.84 -1.37
C ILE A 51 5.53 -0.40 -1.37
N ILE A 52 6.43 -0.06 -0.46
CA ILE A 52 6.94 1.31 -0.37
C ILE A 52 7.64 1.69 -1.66
N ARG A 53 8.43 0.78 -2.23
CA ARG A 53 9.14 1.06 -3.47
C ARG A 53 8.18 1.32 -4.62
N LEU A 54 7.13 0.52 -4.72
CA LEU A 54 6.13 0.72 -5.76
C LEU A 54 5.43 2.06 -5.58
N CYS A 55 5.08 2.41 -4.35
CA CYS A 55 4.43 3.68 -4.09
C CYS A 55 5.32 4.85 -4.47
N GLU A 56 6.61 4.77 -4.14
CA GLU A 56 7.54 5.83 -4.49
C GLU A 56 7.64 6.00 -6.01
N LEU A 57 7.72 4.91 -6.73
CA LEU A 57 7.82 4.96 -8.19
C LEU A 57 6.56 5.51 -8.83
N LEU A 58 5.43 5.31 -8.21
CA LEU A 58 4.15 5.74 -8.74
C LEU A 58 3.69 7.08 -8.15
N SER A 59 4.53 7.70 -7.34
CA SER A 59 4.22 8.96 -6.66
C SER A 59 3.00 8.81 -5.76
N LEU A 60 2.86 7.66 -5.15
CA LEU A 60 1.81 7.42 -4.17
C LEU A 60 2.40 7.53 -2.79
N GLU A 61 1.59 8.02 -1.86
CA GLU A 61 2.00 8.13 -0.48
C GLU A 61 1.58 6.88 0.28
N PHE A 62 2.51 6.27 0.99
CA PHE A 62 2.19 5.14 1.84
C PHE A 62 2.37 5.58 3.27
N THR A 63 1.26 5.70 4.01
CA THR A 63 1.30 6.16 5.38
C THR A 63 0.53 5.20 6.28
N VAL A 64 0.89 5.22 7.54
CA VAL A 64 0.20 4.43 8.55
C VAL A 64 -0.21 5.38 9.65
N ARG A 65 -1.48 5.33 10.04
CA ARG A 65 -1.98 6.20 11.09
C ARG A 65 -3.10 5.50 11.80
N PRO A 66 -3.43 5.93 13.01
CA PRO A 66 -4.52 5.31 13.75
C PRO A 66 -5.82 5.48 13.00
N LYS A 67 -6.69 4.50 13.15
CA LYS A 67 -8.02 4.62 12.64
C LYS A 67 -8.67 5.84 13.23
N SER A 68 -9.20 6.68 12.39
CA SER A 68 -9.76 7.92 12.88
C SER A 68 -11.13 7.76 13.45
N ALA A 69 -11.68 6.66 13.35
CA ALA A 69 -12.99 6.58 13.79
C ALA A 69 -12.99 6.73 15.20
N ARG A 70 -12.99 6.74 15.69
CA ARG A 70 -13.10 6.89 16.81
C ARG A 70 -13.24 6.00 17.78
N PRO A 71 -13.40 5.63 18.82
CA PRO A 71 -12.92 6.70 19.62
C PRO A 71 -11.54 6.97 19.20
N THR A 72 -11.13 8.13 19.34
CA THR A 72 -9.81 8.48 18.94
C THR A 72 -8.84 7.88 19.93
N LEU A 73 -7.61 7.79 19.51
CA LEU A 73 -6.57 7.36 20.41
C LEU A 73 -6.52 8.26 21.62
N GLN A 74 -6.78 9.53 21.41
CA GLN A 74 -6.77 10.49 22.46
C GLN A 74 -7.81 10.16 23.52
N GLN A 75 -8.97 9.73 23.12
CA GLN A 75 -9.99 9.32 24.07
C GLN A 75 -9.54 8.10 24.84
N LEU A 76 -8.94 7.16 24.16
CA LEU A 76 -8.48 5.97 24.82
C LEU A 76 -7.41 6.28 25.84
N LEU A 77 -6.52 7.18 25.49
CA LEU A 77 -5.48 7.55 26.42
C LEU A 77 -6.01 8.28 27.62
N ALA A 78 -6.99 9.14 27.38
CA ALA A 78 -7.59 9.88 28.49
C ALA A 78 -8.25 8.93 29.45
N GLU A 79 -8.88 7.91 28.94
CA GLU A 79 -9.54 6.93 29.78
C GLU A 79 -8.56 6.12 30.57
N LYS A 80 -7.43 5.84 30.00
CA LYS A 80 -6.49 5.04 30.68
C LYS A 80 -5.64 5.80 31.57
N ASN A 81 -5.37 6.93 31.16
CA ASN A 81 -4.57 7.68 31.96
C ASN A 81 -5.16 8.10 33.10
N HIS A 82 -5.65 7.82 32.56
CA HIS A 82 -5.99 7.81 33.18
C HIS A 82 -5.46 6.85 33.21
N HIS A 83 -4.87 6.47 32.39
CA HIS A 83 -4.38 5.64 32.28
C HIS A 83 -3.71 5.47 31.54
N GLY A 84 -3.66 5.95 31.16
CA GLY A 84 -2.93 5.83 30.32
C GLY A 84 -2.81 5.07 29.77
#